data_b5da3dbe4163197b57c771ac66f0200a
#
_entry.id   b5da3dbe4163197b57c771ac66f0200a
#
_cell.length_a   1.000
_cell.length_b   1.000
_cell.length_c   1.000
_cell.angle_alpha   90.00
_cell.angle_beta   90.00
_cell.angle_gamma   90.00
#
_symmetry.space_group_name_H-M   'P 1'
#
loop_
_entity.id
_entity.type
_entity.pdbx_description
1 polymer ?
#
loop_
_entity_poly.entity_id
_entity_poly.type
_entity_poly.pdbx_seq_one_letter_code
_entity_poly.pdbx_strand_id
1 'polypeptide(L)'
;MKKNFVIAAALMFSVALMQACKDSSTSTETKSDTAMQHDAMSGTHDMNSSGSGEHDGMMKEMMDDMNAVKMTGDFDLDFANMMIPHHQSAVDMAEMYIPKATNEKIKSMAQNIISAQKKEIEELKTMIASLKPAEKKEGHANGGHGADGHNELMDAMNKMMNEMKGMKMSGDADKDFVAMMIPHHKSAVDMAENQISHGKNVQLKQFAQKVIDDQSKEIKEFEEFLMK
;
A
#
# COMPACT_ATOMS: atom_id res chain seq x y z
N MET A 1 34.19 -12.02 42.17
CA MET A 1 33.63 -11.03 43.13
C MET A 1 32.23 -10.64 42.69
N LYS A 2 31.31 -10.85 43.57
CA LYS A 2 29.86 -10.62 43.42
C LYS A 2 29.54 -9.13 43.34
N LYS A 3 28.52 -8.76 42.59
CA LYS A 3 27.45 -7.84 43.04
C LYS A 3 26.24 -7.89 42.09
N ASN A 4 25.19 -8.54 42.56
CA ASN A 4 23.82 -8.45 42.09
C ASN A 4 23.25 -7.07 42.39
N PHE A 5 22.44 -6.51 41.50
CA PHE A 5 21.45 -5.49 41.83
C PHE A 5 20.11 -5.88 41.25
N VAL A 6 19.28 -6.39 42.13
CA VAL A 6 17.83 -6.55 41.95
C VAL A 6 17.19 -5.29 42.52
N ILE A 7 16.38 -4.60 41.73
CA ILE A 7 15.39 -3.65 42.27
C ILE A 7 14.06 -3.98 41.63
N ALA A 8 13.17 -4.52 42.47
CA ALA A 8 11.76 -4.64 42.26
C ALA A 8 11.04 -3.48 42.98
N ALA A 9 10.05 -2.88 42.33
CA ALA A 9 8.95 -2.15 42.97
C ALA A 9 7.86 -2.02 41.90
N ALA A 10 6.78 -2.76 41.96
CA ALA A 10 5.58 -2.69 42.79
C ALA A 10 4.63 -1.52 42.46
N LEU A 11 3.53 -1.91 41.80
CA LEU A 11 2.10 -1.58 41.97
C LEU A 11 1.72 -0.15 42.39
N MET A 12 0.79 0.44 41.63
CA MET A 12 -0.47 0.98 42.19
C MET A 12 -1.59 0.95 41.12
N PHE A 13 -2.64 0.26 41.45
CA PHE A 13 -3.99 0.28 40.92
C PHE A 13 -4.64 1.65 41.22
N SER A 14 -5.39 2.19 40.31
CA SER A 14 -6.49 3.10 40.64
C SER A 14 -7.61 2.90 39.60
N VAL A 15 -8.62 2.19 40.08
CA VAL A 15 -9.97 2.12 39.52
C VAL A 15 -10.71 3.38 39.99
N ALA A 16 -11.26 4.13 39.06
CA ALA A 16 -12.30 5.11 39.35
C ALA A 16 -13.50 4.85 38.43
N LEU A 17 -14.51 4.32 39.05
CA LEU A 17 -15.89 4.15 38.57
C LEU A 17 -16.66 5.39 38.98
N MET A 18 -17.45 6.00 38.06
CA MET A 18 -18.70 6.75 38.34
C MET A 18 -19.24 7.27 37.02
N GLN A 19 -20.34 6.79 36.55
CA GLN A 19 -21.75 6.97 36.85
C GLN A 19 -22.42 7.98 35.93
N ALA A 20 -23.48 7.47 35.31
CA ALA A 20 -24.39 8.13 34.38
C ALA A 20 -25.14 9.32 34.98
N CYS A 21 -25.43 10.30 34.11
CA CYS A 21 -26.65 11.09 34.22
C CYS A 21 -27.20 11.36 32.80
N LYS A 22 -28.50 11.10 32.72
CA LYS A 22 -29.43 11.30 31.63
C LYS A 22 -30.08 12.66 31.85
N ASP A 23 -30.32 13.42 30.79
CA ASP A 23 -31.56 14.14 30.43
C ASP A 23 -31.26 15.28 29.45
N SER A 24 -31.90 15.18 28.31
CA SER A 24 -33.03 15.95 27.76
C SER A 24 -32.80 17.40 27.24
N SER A 25 -32.99 17.44 25.92
CA SER A 25 -33.62 18.50 25.07
C SER A 25 -33.22 19.98 25.24
N THR A 26 -32.82 20.64 24.15
CA THR A 26 -33.61 21.60 23.35
C THR A 26 -32.73 22.27 22.29
N SER A 27 -33.29 22.37 21.08
CA SER A 27 -32.84 23.04 19.87
C SER A 27 -32.36 24.48 20.04
N THR A 28 -31.31 24.87 19.30
CA THR A 28 -31.32 26.16 18.53
C THR A 28 -30.29 26.12 17.43
N GLU A 29 -30.71 26.43 16.20
CA GLU A 29 -29.92 26.61 14.98
C GLU A 29 -28.94 27.78 15.12
N THR A 30 -27.71 27.60 14.61
CA THR A 30 -27.02 28.68 13.87
C THR A 30 -26.04 28.07 12.88
N LYS A 31 -26.16 28.51 11.64
CA LYS A 31 -25.32 28.19 10.48
C LYS A 31 -23.93 28.79 10.63
N SER A 32 -22.87 28.08 10.22
CA SER A 32 -21.83 28.55 9.28
C SER A 32 -20.79 27.48 9.04
N ASP A 33 -20.79 26.90 7.88
CA ASP A 33 -19.82 26.77 6.81
C ASP A 33 -18.46 26.07 7.05
N THR A 34 -18.30 25.09 6.19
CA THR A 34 -17.07 24.55 5.60
C THR A 34 -16.40 23.40 6.37
N ALA A 35 -17.02 22.24 6.32
CA ALA A 35 -16.33 20.97 6.50
C ALA A 35 -16.27 20.26 5.15
N MET A 36 -15.07 19.99 4.63
CA MET A 36 -14.87 19.07 3.51
C MET A 36 -15.34 17.68 3.94
N GLN A 37 -16.44 17.27 3.38
CA GLN A 37 -16.94 15.91 3.47
C GLN A 37 -16.05 15.02 2.58
N HIS A 38 -15.30 14.12 3.21
CA HIS A 38 -14.90 12.88 2.56
C HIS A 38 -16.14 12.01 2.48
N ASP A 39 -16.75 11.96 1.32
CA ASP A 39 -17.77 10.98 1.00
C ASP A 39 -17.14 9.58 1.02
N ALA A 40 -17.47 8.82 2.05
CA ALA A 40 -17.34 7.38 2.02
C ALA A 40 -18.34 6.87 0.96
N MET A 41 -17.86 6.61 -0.23
CA MET A 41 -18.62 5.86 -1.23
C MET A 41 -18.78 4.42 -0.76
N SER A 42 -19.86 4.16 -0.03
CA SER A 42 -20.44 2.84 0.12
C SER A 42 -21.12 2.48 -1.21
N GLY A 43 -20.34 2.02 -2.16
CA GLY A 43 -20.84 1.38 -3.36
C GLY A 43 -21.33 -0.01 -2.98
N THR A 44 -22.65 -0.21 -2.94
CA THR A 44 -23.25 -1.54 -2.94
C THR A 44 -22.91 -2.22 -4.26
N HIS A 45 -21.85 -3.04 -4.28
CA HIS A 45 -21.58 -3.90 -5.42
C HIS A 45 -22.66 -5.00 -5.49
N ASP A 46 -23.40 -5.01 -6.58
CA ASP A 46 -24.28 -6.10 -6.96
C ASP A 46 -23.47 -7.40 -7.07
N MET A 47 -23.67 -8.32 -6.13
CA MET A 47 -23.01 -9.61 -6.04
C MET A 47 -23.52 -10.63 -7.08
N ASN A 48 -23.66 -10.25 -8.32
CA ASN A 48 -24.07 -11.19 -9.37
C ASN A 48 -23.36 -10.94 -10.71
N SER A 49 -22.03 -10.85 -10.70
CA SER A 49 -21.23 -10.87 -11.93
C SER A 49 -20.08 -11.85 -11.78
N SER A 50 -19.98 -12.76 -12.73
CA SER A 50 -18.90 -13.72 -12.94
C SER A 50 -17.54 -13.08 -12.65
N GLY A 51 -16.62 -13.78 -11.98
CA GLY A 51 -15.34 -13.27 -11.43
C GLY A 51 -14.41 -12.43 -12.34
N SER A 52 -14.72 -12.31 -13.64
CA SER A 52 -14.07 -11.37 -14.56
C SER A 52 -14.42 -9.90 -14.28
N GLY A 53 -15.64 -9.61 -13.85
CA GLY A 53 -16.08 -8.22 -13.61
C GLY A 53 -15.45 -7.57 -12.38
N GLU A 54 -15.20 -8.34 -11.31
CA GLU A 54 -14.51 -7.86 -10.10
C GLU A 54 -13.03 -7.58 -10.39
N HIS A 55 -12.38 -8.48 -11.13
CA HIS A 55 -10.99 -8.30 -11.55
C HIS A 55 -10.83 -7.06 -12.44
N ASP A 56 -11.68 -6.88 -13.44
CA ASP A 56 -11.63 -5.73 -14.36
C ASP A 56 -11.90 -4.41 -13.61
N GLY A 57 -12.82 -4.43 -12.63
CA GLY A 57 -13.09 -3.27 -11.77
C GLY A 57 -11.89 -2.86 -10.93
N MET A 58 -11.27 -3.82 -10.27
CA MET A 58 -10.07 -3.59 -9.45
C MET A 58 -8.89 -3.10 -10.29
N MET A 59 -8.67 -3.71 -11.46
CA MET A 59 -7.63 -3.27 -12.40
C MET A 59 -7.85 -1.83 -12.84
N LYS A 60 -9.09 -1.45 -13.10
CA LYS A 60 -9.44 -0.08 -13.47
C LYS A 60 -9.16 0.90 -12.33
N GLU A 61 -9.58 0.58 -11.12
CA GLU A 61 -9.36 1.43 -9.93
C GLU A 61 -7.87 1.64 -9.68
N MET A 62 -7.06 0.57 -9.70
CA MET A 62 -5.61 0.65 -9.59
C MET A 62 -5.00 1.54 -10.68
N MET A 63 -5.46 1.42 -11.93
CA MET A 63 -5.00 2.29 -13.02
C MET A 63 -5.36 3.75 -12.79
N ASP A 64 -6.59 4.01 -12.36
CA ASP A 64 -7.07 5.37 -12.10
C ASP A 64 -6.26 6.03 -10.98
N ASP A 65 -5.98 5.32 -9.90
CA ASP A 65 -5.19 5.79 -8.77
C ASP A 65 -3.73 6.07 -9.17
N MET A 66 -3.12 5.16 -9.94
CA MET A 66 -1.77 5.36 -10.44
C MET A 66 -1.65 6.54 -11.39
N ASN A 67 -2.63 6.71 -12.30
CA ASN A 67 -2.67 7.84 -13.22
C ASN A 67 -2.97 9.17 -12.51
N ALA A 68 -3.58 9.15 -11.35
CA ALA A 68 -3.82 10.34 -10.53
C ALA A 68 -2.54 10.87 -9.85
N VAL A 69 -1.50 10.04 -9.73
CA VAL A 69 -0.21 10.45 -9.15
C VAL A 69 0.43 11.53 -10.02
N LYS A 70 0.65 12.69 -9.43
CA LYS A 70 1.33 13.80 -10.10
C LYS A 70 2.82 13.70 -9.87
N MET A 71 3.57 13.52 -10.94
CA MET A 71 5.02 13.56 -10.89
C MET A 71 5.51 14.95 -10.51
N THR A 72 6.38 15.01 -9.51
CA THR A 72 6.94 16.26 -8.96
C THR A 72 8.24 16.67 -9.66
N GLY A 73 8.91 15.69 -10.27
CA GLY A 73 10.27 15.82 -10.82
C GLY A 73 11.37 15.58 -9.79
N ASP A 74 10.99 15.30 -8.54
CA ASP A 74 11.89 14.77 -7.50
C ASP A 74 11.69 13.26 -7.42
N PHE A 75 12.73 12.51 -7.76
CA PHE A 75 12.62 11.05 -7.87
C PHE A 75 12.23 10.37 -6.56
N ASP A 76 12.77 10.83 -5.43
CA ASP A 76 12.44 10.29 -4.12
C ASP A 76 10.96 10.49 -3.77
N LEU A 77 10.41 11.68 -4.07
CA LEU A 77 8.99 11.96 -3.88
C LEU A 77 8.12 11.17 -4.83
N ASP A 78 8.53 11.06 -6.10
CA ASP A 78 7.75 10.40 -7.14
C ASP A 78 7.69 8.88 -6.89
N PHE A 79 8.80 8.26 -6.48
CA PHE A 79 8.81 6.88 -6.00
C PHE A 79 7.84 6.66 -4.84
N ALA A 80 7.93 7.49 -3.80
CA ALA A 80 7.09 7.32 -2.61
C ALA A 80 5.60 7.55 -2.92
N ASN A 81 5.27 8.56 -3.75
CA ASN A 81 3.91 8.85 -4.17
C ASN A 81 3.30 7.74 -5.04
N MET A 82 4.10 7.06 -5.86
CA MET A 82 3.64 5.92 -6.66
C MET A 82 3.53 4.63 -5.85
N MET A 83 4.45 4.39 -4.92
CA MET A 83 4.44 3.18 -4.10
C MET A 83 3.25 3.12 -3.14
N ILE A 84 2.72 4.26 -2.69
CA ILE A 84 1.55 4.31 -1.80
C ILE A 84 0.31 3.68 -2.46
N PRO A 85 -0.20 4.16 -3.61
CA PRO A 85 -1.35 3.53 -4.27
C PRO A 85 -1.03 2.12 -4.78
N HIS A 86 0.21 1.83 -5.16
CA HIS A 86 0.64 0.48 -5.48
C HIS A 86 0.45 -0.47 -4.29
N HIS A 87 0.90 -0.13 -3.11
CA HIS A 87 0.70 -0.92 -1.90
C HIS A 87 -0.78 -1.01 -1.51
N GLN A 88 -1.54 0.08 -1.67
CA GLN A 88 -2.96 0.06 -1.39
C GLN A 88 -3.69 -0.98 -2.26
N SER A 89 -3.37 -1.06 -3.55
CA SER A 89 -3.99 -2.04 -4.44
C SER A 89 -3.69 -3.50 -4.05
N ALA A 90 -2.50 -3.80 -3.51
CA ALA A 90 -2.21 -5.13 -2.97
C ALA A 90 -3.03 -5.45 -1.71
N VAL A 91 -3.23 -4.45 -0.86
CA VAL A 91 -4.12 -4.57 0.31
C VAL A 91 -5.53 -4.90 -0.14
N ASP A 92 -6.07 -4.17 -1.11
CA ASP A 92 -7.43 -4.35 -1.63
C ASP A 92 -7.60 -5.72 -2.29
N MET A 93 -6.63 -6.15 -3.10
CA MET A 93 -6.60 -7.52 -3.66
C MET A 93 -6.64 -8.59 -2.57
N ALA A 94 -5.84 -8.43 -1.52
CA ALA A 94 -5.78 -9.40 -0.42
C ALA A 94 -7.07 -9.40 0.42
N GLU A 95 -7.67 -8.24 0.67
CA GLU A 95 -8.95 -8.11 1.39
C GLU A 95 -10.11 -8.75 0.60
N MET A 96 -10.14 -8.59 -0.72
CA MET A 96 -11.13 -9.23 -1.60
C MET A 96 -10.95 -10.75 -1.69
N TYR A 97 -9.72 -11.24 -1.59
CA TYR A 97 -9.39 -12.66 -1.64
C TYR A 97 -9.78 -13.40 -0.35
N ILE A 98 -9.47 -12.85 0.82
CA ILE A 98 -9.60 -13.54 2.12
C ILE A 98 -10.96 -14.24 2.33
N PRO A 99 -12.13 -13.62 2.00
CA PRO A 99 -13.42 -14.28 2.15
C PRO A 99 -13.61 -15.52 1.24
N LYS A 100 -12.86 -15.61 0.14
CA LYS A 100 -12.90 -16.67 -0.87
C LYS A 100 -11.81 -17.71 -0.68
N ALA A 101 -10.86 -17.48 0.24
CA ALA A 101 -9.70 -18.31 0.48
C ALA A 101 -10.08 -19.73 0.93
N THR A 102 -9.50 -20.73 0.31
CA THR A 102 -9.62 -22.15 0.70
C THR A 102 -8.31 -22.73 1.23
N ASN A 103 -7.18 -22.14 0.85
CA ASN A 103 -5.86 -22.56 1.30
C ASN A 103 -5.38 -21.69 2.47
N GLU A 104 -5.26 -22.28 3.66
CA GLU A 104 -4.88 -21.56 4.88
C GLU A 104 -3.47 -20.92 4.80
N LYS A 105 -2.52 -21.52 4.08
CA LYS A 105 -1.20 -20.90 3.89
C LYS A 105 -1.31 -19.62 3.07
N ILE A 106 -2.02 -19.65 1.94
CA ILE A 106 -2.19 -18.46 1.08
C ILE A 106 -3.02 -17.39 1.79
N LYS A 107 -4.05 -17.78 2.52
CA LYS A 107 -4.83 -16.87 3.37
C LYS A 107 -3.97 -16.17 4.42
N SER A 108 -3.08 -16.90 5.08
CA SER A 108 -2.14 -16.32 6.05
C SER A 108 -1.16 -15.36 5.37
N MET A 109 -0.67 -15.68 4.16
CA MET A 109 0.18 -14.78 3.39
C MET A 109 -0.57 -13.49 3.02
N ALA A 110 -1.82 -13.58 2.58
CA ALA A 110 -2.66 -12.41 2.29
C ALA A 110 -2.85 -11.51 3.52
N GLN A 111 -3.10 -12.10 4.70
CA GLN A 111 -3.18 -11.35 5.96
C GLN A 111 -1.87 -10.64 6.33
N ASN A 112 -0.74 -11.29 6.07
CA ASN A 112 0.58 -10.70 6.31
C ASN A 112 0.83 -9.52 5.34
N ILE A 113 0.47 -9.68 4.06
CA ILE A 113 0.55 -8.61 3.05
C ILE A 113 -0.25 -7.39 3.49
N ILE A 114 -1.52 -7.57 3.91
CA ILE A 114 -2.34 -6.47 4.41
C ILE A 114 -1.64 -5.74 5.57
N SER A 115 -1.13 -6.49 6.54
CA SER A 115 -0.51 -5.91 7.73
C SER A 115 0.80 -5.17 7.40
N ALA A 116 1.64 -5.78 6.57
CA ALA A 116 2.94 -5.23 6.17
C ALA A 116 2.74 -3.98 5.31
N GLN A 117 1.92 -4.07 4.25
CA GLN A 117 1.79 -2.97 3.30
C GLN A 117 1.01 -1.78 3.86
N LYS A 118 0.02 -1.98 4.74
CA LYS A 118 -0.60 -0.87 5.49
C LYS A 118 0.44 -0.11 6.33
N LYS A 119 1.35 -0.83 6.98
CA LYS A 119 2.44 -0.20 7.74
C LYS A 119 3.40 0.55 6.83
N GLU A 120 3.78 -0.02 5.70
CA GLU A 120 4.68 0.59 4.71
C GLU A 120 4.08 1.85 4.09
N ILE A 121 2.78 1.88 3.84
CA ILE A 121 2.06 3.08 3.43
C ILE A 121 2.23 4.22 4.46
N GLU A 122 2.06 3.93 5.74
CA GLU A 122 2.23 4.95 6.79
C GLU A 122 3.69 5.39 6.97
N GLU A 123 4.64 4.48 6.78
CA GLU A 123 6.08 4.80 6.74
C GLU A 123 6.38 5.74 5.56
N LEU A 124 5.89 5.46 4.36
CA LEU A 124 6.05 6.33 3.18
C LEU A 124 5.43 7.71 3.39
N LYS A 125 4.20 7.80 3.90
CA LYS A 125 3.56 9.08 4.23
C LYS A 125 4.40 9.90 5.21
N THR A 126 4.99 9.26 6.21
CA THR A 126 5.87 9.91 7.18
C THR A 126 7.16 10.41 6.54
N MET A 127 7.75 9.61 5.65
CA MET A 127 8.94 10.00 4.90
C MET A 127 8.66 11.19 3.98
N ILE A 128 7.56 11.16 3.21
CA ILE A 128 7.13 12.27 2.35
C ILE A 128 6.98 13.58 3.17
N ALA A 129 6.33 13.50 4.33
CA ALA A 129 6.14 14.66 5.19
C ALA A 129 7.47 15.25 5.70
N SER A 130 8.53 14.44 5.79
CA SER A 130 9.87 14.85 6.18
C SER A 130 10.73 15.38 5.03
N LEU A 131 10.38 15.04 3.80
CA LEU A 131 11.05 15.54 2.60
C LEU A 131 10.68 17.01 2.39
N LYS A 132 11.65 17.91 2.43
CA LYS A 132 11.43 19.30 2.05
C LYS A 132 11.16 19.32 0.55
N PRO A 133 10.10 20.01 0.08
CA PRO A 133 9.92 20.24 -1.34
C PRO A 133 11.22 20.84 -1.90
N ALA A 134 11.75 20.23 -2.95
CA ALA A 134 12.88 20.81 -3.66
C ALA A 134 12.45 22.21 -4.08
N GLU A 135 13.26 23.25 -3.75
CA GLU A 135 13.02 24.61 -4.25
C GLU A 135 12.89 24.47 -5.78
N LYS A 136 11.73 24.89 -6.30
CA LYS A 136 11.50 24.93 -7.74
C LYS A 136 12.58 25.81 -8.35
N LYS A 137 13.64 25.20 -8.86
CA LYS A 137 14.51 25.89 -9.80
C LYS A 137 13.71 26.04 -11.09
N GLU A 138 13.12 27.20 -11.27
CA GLU A 138 12.55 27.59 -12.56
C GLU A 138 13.67 27.51 -13.60
N GLY A 139 13.48 26.67 -14.58
CA GLY A 139 14.35 26.54 -15.73
C GLY A 139 15.39 25.43 -15.61
N HIS A 140 15.00 24.26 -16.10
CA HIS A 140 15.79 23.44 -17.03
C HIS A 140 14.95 22.22 -17.41
N ALA A 141 14.07 22.42 -18.37
CA ALA A 141 13.66 21.33 -19.27
C ALA A 141 14.87 21.04 -20.17
N ASN A 142 15.82 20.28 -19.67
CA ASN A 142 16.81 19.60 -20.51
C ASN A 142 17.62 18.60 -19.69
N GLY A 143 17.36 17.34 -19.97
CA GLY A 143 18.32 16.25 -20.11
C GLY A 143 19.23 15.91 -18.94
N GLY A 144 19.02 14.75 -18.36
CA GLY A 144 20.04 13.99 -17.67
C GLY A 144 19.56 13.42 -16.33
N HIS A 145 19.50 12.12 -16.25
CA HIS A 145 19.31 11.25 -15.08
C HIS A 145 17.94 11.30 -14.33
N GLY A 146 17.19 12.39 -14.37
CA GLY A 146 15.84 12.44 -13.75
C GLY A 146 14.75 11.87 -14.67
N ALA A 147 14.86 12.10 -15.98
CA ALA A 147 13.86 11.62 -16.94
C ALA A 147 13.91 10.09 -17.11
N ASP A 148 15.09 9.50 -17.08
CA ASP A 148 15.27 8.06 -17.27
C ASP A 148 14.66 7.27 -16.10
N GLY A 149 14.95 7.66 -14.85
CA GLY A 149 14.41 6.98 -13.68
C GLY A 149 12.89 7.09 -13.56
N HIS A 150 12.28 8.23 -13.95
CA HIS A 150 10.82 8.37 -13.96
C HIS A 150 10.18 7.47 -15.02
N ASN A 151 10.81 7.32 -16.18
CA ASN A 151 10.33 6.40 -17.20
C ASN A 151 10.38 4.96 -16.70
N GLU A 152 11.43 4.56 -15.98
CA GLU A 152 11.57 3.22 -15.40
C GLU A 152 10.50 2.92 -14.36
N LEU A 153 10.09 3.89 -13.50
CA LEU A 153 8.95 3.73 -12.60
C LEU A 153 7.66 3.47 -13.37
N MET A 154 7.41 4.25 -14.41
CA MET A 154 6.22 4.07 -15.26
C MET A 154 6.27 2.76 -16.05
N ASP A 155 7.45 2.34 -16.52
CA ASP A 155 7.63 1.08 -17.23
C ASP A 155 7.36 -0.13 -16.34
N ALA A 156 7.79 -0.10 -15.07
CA ALA A 156 7.47 -1.14 -14.08
C ALA A 156 5.95 -1.30 -13.90
N MET A 157 5.23 -0.16 -13.80
CA MET A 157 3.77 -0.15 -13.71
C MET A 157 3.10 -0.66 -14.98
N ASN A 158 3.51 -0.17 -16.15
CA ASN A 158 2.93 -0.56 -17.43
C ASN A 158 3.14 -2.05 -17.71
N LYS A 159 4.30 -2.60 -17.34
CA LYS A 159 4.61 -4.03 -17.45
C LYS A 159 3.64 -4.85 -16.60
N MET A 160 3.49 -4.51 -15.32
CA MET A 160 2.55 -5.17 -14.42
C MET A 160 1.12 -5.16 -14.98
N MET A 161 0.65 -3.97 -15.41
CA MET A 161 -0.69 -3.81 -15.96
C MET A 161 -0.93 -4.67 -17.20
N ASN A 162 0.06 -4.75 -18.09
CA ASN A 162 -0.03 -5.58 -19.30
C ASN A 162 -0.06 -7.07 -18.95
N GLU A 163 0.73 -7.51 -17.97
CA GLU A 163 0.73 -8.90 -17.49
C GLU A 163 -0.61 -9.26 -16.86
N MET A 164 -1.13 -8.42 -15.95
CA MET A 164 -2.39 -8.66 -15.26
C MET A 164 -3.59 -8.63 -16.22
N LYS A 165 -3.64 -7.68 -17.15
CA LYS A 165 -4.72 -7.58 -18.17
C LYS A 165 -4.81 -8.81 -19.08
N GLY A 166 -3.70 -9.48 -19.32
CA GLY A 166 -3.62 -10.69 -20.13
C GLY A 166 -4.02 -11.97 -19.40
N MET A 167 -4.21 -11.90 -18.07
CA MET A 167 -4.49 -13.08 -17.27
C MET A 167 -5.88 -13.62 -17.47
N LYS A 168 -5.97 -14.95 -17.55
CA LYS A 168 -7.24 -15.68 -17.52
C LYS A 168 -7.44 -16.24 -16.12
N MET A 169 -8.49 -15.79 -15.45
CA MET A 169 -8.87 -16.34 -14.16
C MET A 169 -9.22 -17.82 -14.29
N SER A 170 -8.66 -18.63 -13.41
CA SER A 170 -8.88 -20.08 -13.37
C SER A 170 -10.22 -20.46 -12.72
N GLY A 171 -10.79 -19.55 -11.91
CA GLY A 171 -11.93 -19.78 -11.04
C GLY A 171 -11.56 -20.42 -9.69
N ASP A 172 -10.28 -20.71 -9.45
CA ASP A 172 -9.72 -21.09 -8.16
C ASP A 172 -9.19 -19.83 -7.48
N ALA A 173 -9.87 -19.39 -6.43
CA ALA A 173 -9.55 -18.13 -5.77
C ALA A 173 -8.11 -18.05 -5.26
N ASP A 174 -7.56 -19.16 -4.75
CA ASP A 174 -6.20 -19.20 -4.24
C ASP A 174 -5.17 -19.06 -5.37
N LYS A 175 -5.39 -19.75 -6.50
CA LYS A 175 -4.51 -19.63 -7.67
C LYS A 175 -4.62 -18.28 -8.35
N ASP A 176 -5.83 -17.76 -8.47
CA ASP A 176 -6.10 -16.47 -9.11
C ASP A 176 -5.46 -15.32 -8.30
N PHE A 177 -5.60 -15.34 -6.98
CA PHE A 177 -4.93 -14.37 -6.10
C PHE A 177 -3.41 -14.41 -6.25
N VAL A 178 -2.83 -15.60 -6.18
CA VAL A 178 -1.37 -15.79 -6.30
C VAL A 178 -0.86 -15.35 -7.67
N ALA A 179 -1.58 -15.74 -8.73
CA ALA A 179 -1.22 -15.37 -10.11
C ALA A 179 -1.21 -13.85 -10.31
N MET A 180 -2.16 -13.12 -9.73
CA MET A 180 -2.20 -11.65 -9.79
C MET A 180 -1.13 -11.01 -8.90
N MET A 181 -0.89 -11.55 -7.71
CA MET A 181 0.05 -10.96 -6.77
C MET A 181 1.52 -11.07 -7.22
N ILE A 182 1.86 -12.09 -8.00
CA ILE A 182 3.22 -12.26 -8.54
C ILE A 182 3.66 -11.06 -9.40
N PRO A 183 2.98 -10.67 -10.49
CA PRO A 183 3.37 -9.50 -11.27
C PRO A 183 3.26 -8.21 -10.49
N HIS A 184 2.30 -8.10 -9.56
CA HIS A 184 2.18 -6.96 -8.67
C HIS A 184 3.44 -6.79 -7.82
N HIS A 185 3.88 -7.83 -7.14
CA HIS A 185 5.11 -7.78 -6.34
C HIS A 185 6.37 -7.56 -7.20
N LYS A 186 6.44 -8.16 -8.40
CA LYS A 186 7.56 -7.90 -9.32
C LYS A 186 7.66 -6.43 -9.69
N SER A 187 6.54 -5.75 -9.91
CA SER A 187 6.53 -4.31 -10.16
C SER A 187 7.06 -3.50 -8.98
N ALA A 188 6.65 -3.84 -7.75
CA ALA A 188 7.18 -3.17 -6.56
C ALA A 188 8.68 -3.36 -6.39
N VAL A 189 9.20 -4.56 -6.72
CA VAL A 189 10.65 -4.85 -6.71
C VAL A 189 11.36 -4.01 -7.78
N ASP A 190 10.85 -3.99 -9.02
CA ASP A 190 11.41 -3.17 -10.11
C ASP A 190 11.44 -1.68 -9.71
N MET A 191 10.36 -1.14 -9.14
CA MET A 191 10.29 0.25 -8.64
C MET A 191 11.30 0.50 -7.50
N ALA A 192 11.45 -0.45 -6.58
CA ALA A 192 12.37 -0.34 -5.46
C ALA A 192 13.85 -0.39 -5.91
N GLU A 193 14.19 -1.21 -6.90
CA GLU A 193 15.51 -1.23 -7.54
C GLU A 193 15.84 0.12 -8.19
N ASN A 194 14.85 0.74 -8.84
CA ASN A 194 14.98 2.09 -9.39
C ASN A 194 15.21 3.13 -8.29
N GLN A 195 14.53 3.01 -7.13
CA GLN A 195 14.79 3.89 -5.98
C GLN A 195 16.22 3.74 -5.45
N ILE A 196 16.76 2.53 -5.41
CA ILE A 196 18.15 2.31 -5.01
C ILE A 196 19.11 2.95 -6.02
N SER A 197 18.81 2.86 -7.31
CA SER A 197 19.65 3.36 -8.39
C SER A 197 19.64 4.89 -8.49
N HIS A 198 18.46 5.49 -8.52
CA HIS A 198 18.26 6.90 -8.87
C HIS A 198 17.95 7.81 -7.66
N GLY A 199 17.39 7.27 -6.58
CA GLY A 199 17.04 8.01 -5.37
C GLY A 199 18.26 8.60 -4.67
N LYS A 200 18.04 9.65 -3.90
CA LYS A 200 19.07 10.34 -3.09
C LYS A 200 18.82 10.20 -1.60
N ASN A 201 17.58 9.96 -1.21
CA ASN A 201 17.20 9.85 0.18
C ASN A 201 17.58 8.48 0.74
N VAL A 202 18.42 8.47 1.78
CA VAL A 202 18.95 7.24 2.40
C VAL A 202 17.84 6.39 3.03
N GLN A 203 16.84 7.04 3.66
CA GLN A 203 15.73 6.32 4.31
C GLN A 203 14.84 5.64 3.27
N LEU A 204 14.54 6.31 2.14
CA LEU A 204 13.80 5.70 1.04
C LEU A 204 14.58 4.56 0.35
N LYS A 205 15.91 4.67 0.25
CA LYS A 205 16.72 3.54 -0.24
C LYS A 205 16.70 2.34 0.73
N GLN A 206 16.71 2.58 2.03
CA GLN A 206 16.59 1.51 3.03
C GLN A 206 15.19 0.86 2.99
N PHE A 207 14.16 1.67 2.84
CA PHE A 207 12.80 1.20 2.62
C PHE A 207 12.71 0.35 1.34
N ALA A 208 13.25 0.83 0.23
CA ALA A 208 13.28 0.11 -1.04
C ALA A 208 13.99 -1.24 -0.92
N GLN A 209 15.14 -1.31 -0.22
CA GLN A 209 15.83 -2.57 0.01
C GLN A 209 14.95 -3.57 0.78
N LYS A 210 14.24 -3.08 1.81
CA LYS A 210 13.29 -3.92 2.56
C LYS A 210 12.16 -4.47 1.65
N VAL A 211 11.60 -3.63 0.79
CA VAL A 211 10.57 -4.07 -0.18
C VAL A 211 11.12 -5.16 -1.10
N ILE A 212 12.35 -5.01 -1.61
CA ILE A 212 12.99 -6.02 -2.46
C ILE A 212 13.11 -7.34 -1.70
N ASP A 213 13.64 -7.32 -0.47
CA ASP A 213 13.91 -8.52 0.32
C ASP A 213 12.61 -9.26 0.67
N ASP A 214 11.60 -8.55 1.16
CA ASP A 214 10.34 -9.13 1.60
C ASP A 214 9.52 -9.64 0.41
N GLN A 215 9.31 -8.81 -0.62
CA GLN A 215 8.45 -9.19 -1.74
C GLN A 215 9.10 -10.22 -2.69
N SER A 216 10.44 -10.23 -2.83
CA SER A 216 11.12 -11.31 -3.56
C SER A 216 10.96 -12.67 -2.88
N LYS A 217 10.86 -12.70 -1.55
CA LYS A 217 10.57 -13.92 -0.80
C LYS A 217 9.13 -14.37 -1.03
N GLU A 218 8.17 -13.45 -0.96
CA GLU A 218 6.76 -13.75 -1.19
C GLU A 218 6.51 -14.24 -2.62
N ILE A 219 7.15 -13.64 -3.64
CA ILE A 219 7.10 -14.13 -5.02
C ILE A 219 7.51 -15.59 -5.12
N LYS A 220 8.64 -15.98 -4.51
CA LYS A 220 9.09 -17.37 -4.52
C LYS A 220 8.10 -18.32 -3.88
N GLU A 221 7.49 -17.93 -2.75
CA GLU A 221 6.49 -18.74 -2.07
C GLU A 221 5.22 -18.89 -2.91
N PHE A 222 4.83 -17.88 -3.65
CA PHE A 222 3.71 -17.90 -4.59
C PHE A 222 4.00 -18.77 -5.81
N GLU A 223 5.18 -18.63 -6.42
CA GLU A 223 5.60 -19.45 -7.54
C GLU A 223 5.66 -20.95 -7.15
N GLU A 224 6.18 -21.27 -5.95
CA GLU A 224 6.17 -22.63 -5.42
C GLU A 224 4.75 -23.19 -5.21
N PHE A 225 3.79 -22.35 -4.87
CA PHE A 225 2.38 -22.75 -4.72
C PHE A 225 1.76 -23.12 -6.08
N LEU A 226 2.01 -22.33 -7.13
CA LEU A 226 1.47 -22.59 -8.46
C LEU A 226 2.08 -23.83 -9.16
N MET A 227 3.27 -24.28 -8.72
CA MET A 227 3.92 -25.48 -9.27
C MET A 227 3.37 -26.80 -8.71
N LYS A 228 2.51 -26.75 -7.70
CA LYS A 228 1.91 -27.94 -7.04
C LYS A 228 0.55 -28.30 -7.60
#